data_c6bb4d390b29441025000545acf60424
#
_entry.id   c6bb4d390b29441025000545acf60424
#
_cell.length_a   1.000
_cell.length_b   1.000
_cell.length_c   1.000
_cell.angle_alpha   90.00
_cell.angle_beta   90.00
_cell.angle_gamma   90.00
#
_symmetry.space_group_name_H-M   'P 1'
#
loop_
_entity.id
_entity.type
_entity.pdbx_description
1 polymer ?
#
loop_
_entity_poly.entity_id
_entity_poly.type
_entity_poly.pdbx_seq_one_letter_code
_entity_poly.pdbx_strand_id
1 'polypeptide(L)'
;MKKIIILLITIAFIGCDQTSQNAGFVLNDDEKSEIITTLADSYLAGNFDLARDYFTPDGTHLFNDLEFDVDGIIDGYNSHSLIFKDIRHNNREVYTGYFNDGTVETFHDFNWSATSIITGKEYNYPCHCRWIWEEDKISNTVCYVDPTSIFEEAAIYAESQN
;
A
#
# COMPACT_ATOMS: atom_id res chain seq x y z
N MET A 1 6.12 -76.35 -24.44
CA MET A 1 5.34 -75.47 -23.51
C MET A 1 6.19 -74.27 -23.24
N LYS A 2 5.84 -73.13 -23.86
CA LYS A 2 6.57 -71.85 -23.72
C LYS A 2 5.99 -71.14 -22.55
N LYS A 3 6.77 -70.92 -21.48
CA LYS A 3 6.38 -70.06 -20.33
C LYS A 3 6.58 -68.64 -20.75
N ILE A 4 5.48 -67.91 -20.89
CA ILE A 4 5.47 -66.46 -21.06
C ILE A 4 5.64 -65.84 -19.67
N ILE A 5 6.79 -65.22 -19.44
CA ILE A 5 7.05 -64.40 -18.25
C ILE A 5 6.50 -63.01 -18.58
N ILE A 6 5.35 -62.69 -17.97
CA ILE A 6 4.82 -61.32 -18.01
C ILE A 6 5.59 -60.53 -16.97
N LEU A 7 6.51 -59.68 -17.44
CA LEU A 7 7.20 -58.71 -16.60
C LEU A 7 6.24 -57.53 -16.34
N LEU A 8 5.62 -57.51 -15.17
CA LEU A 8 4.83 -56.39 -14.72
C LEU A 8 5.78 -55.22 -14.38
N ILE A 9 5.92 -54.29 -15.32
CA ILE A 9 6.60 -53.01 -15.05
C ILE A 9 5.62 -52.15 -14.24
N THR A 10 5.74 -52.17 -12.93
CA THR A 10 5.14 -51.18 -12.05
C THR A 10 5.90 -49.89 -12.25
N ILE A 11 5.38 -49.02 -13.12
CA ILE A 11 5.82 -47.64 -13.21
C ILE A 11 5.33 -46.96 -11.93
N ALA A 12 6.21 -46.86 -10.94
CA ALA A 12 6.00 -45.99 -9.81
C ALA A 12 6.00 -44.54 -10.37
N PHE A 13 4.83 -43.97 -10.57
CA PHE A 13 4.69 -42.54 -10.71
C PHE A 13 5.08 -41.93 -9.34
N ILE A 14 6.37 -41.64 -9.18
CA ILE A 14 6.80 -40.70 -8.19
C ILE A 14 6.30 -39.34 -8.69
N GLY A 15 5.03 -39.05 -8.42
CA GLY A 15 4.53 -37.68 -8.51
C GLY A 15 5.42 -36.88 -7.59
N CYS A 16 6.27 -36.02 -8.14
CA CYS A 16 6.74 -34.89 -7.38
C CYS A 16 5.49 -34.15 -6.92
N ASP A 17 5.04 -34.41 -5.70
CA ASP A 17 4.22 -33.50 -4.96
C ASP A 17 5.09 -32.25 -4.75
N GLN A 18 5.17 -31.43 -5.79
CA GLN A 18 5.54 -30.04 -5.62
C GLN A 18 4.37 -29.44 -4.84
N THR A 19 4.38 -29.64 -3.53
CA THR A 19 3.62 -28.78 -2.65
C THR A 19 4.12 -27.38 -2.98
N SER A 20 3.34 -26.64 -3.77
CA SER A 20 3.57 -25.21 -3.91
C SER A 20 3.52 -24.67 -2.50
N GLN A 21 4.68 -24.33 -1.94
CA GLN A 21 4.71 -23.64 -0.66
C GLN A 21 4.09 -22.29 -0.95
N ASN A 22 2.83 -22.14 -0.61
CA ASN A 22 2.18 -20.84 -0.66
C ASN A 22 3.00 -19.90 0.24
N ALA A 23 3.35 -18.73 -0.26
CA ALA A 23 4.07 -17.72 0.52
C ALA A 23 3.21 -17.19 1.68
N GLY A 24 1.91 -17.37 1.60
CA GLY A 24 0.91 -16.90 2.54
C GLY A 24 -0.48 -16.90 1.92
N PHE A 25 -1.37 -16.10 2.45
CA PHE A 25 -2.71 -15.86 1.89
C PHE A 25 -3.03 -14.36 1.92
N VAL A 26 -4.03 -13.95 1.14
CA VAL A 26 -4.44 -12.54 0.99
C VAL A 26 -5.93 -12.43 1.30
N LEU A 27 -6.30 -11.39 2.07
CA LEU A 27 -7.67 -11.01 2.39
C LEU A 27 -7.92 -9.56 2.00
N ASN A 28 -9.16 -9.21 1.70
CA ASN A 28 -9.59 -7.84 1.41
C ASN A 28 -10.77 -7.38 2.28
N ASP A 29 -11.22 -8.24 3.18
CA ASP A 29 -12.34 -8.05 4.11
C ASP A 29 -11.91 -8.27 5.58
N ASP A 30 -10.63 -8.04 5.87
CA ASP A 30 -10.04 -8.15 7.20
C ASP A 30 -9.89 -6.79 7.88
N GLU A 31 -9.67 -6.79 9.20
CA GLU A 31 -9.55 -5.58 10.01
C GLU A 31 -8.45 -4.63 9.52
N LYS A 32 -7.29 -5.15 9.08
CA LYS A 32 -6.18 -4.33 8.62
C LYS A 32 -6.51 -3.62 7.30
N SER A 33 -7.16 -4.30 6.38
CA SER A 33 -7.67 -3.70 5.14
C SER A 33 -8.73 -2.63 5.41
N GLU A 34 -9.60 -2.85 6.42
CA GLU A 34 -10.60 -1.85 6.84
C GLU A 34 -9.94 -0.62 7.48
N ILE A 35 -8.90 -0.78 8.29
CA ILE A 35 -8.12 0.32 8.87
C ILE A 35 -7.51 1.16 7.74
N ILE A 36 -6.80 0.56 6.79
CA ILE A 36 -6.19 1.32 5.69
C ILE A 36 -7.23 2.00 4.82
N THR A 37 -8.37 1.37 4.59
CA THR A 37 -9.52 2.00 3.91
C THR A 37 -10.00 3.24 4.66
N THR A 38 -10.12 3.15 6.00
CA THR A 38 -10.53 4.26 6.86
C THR A 38 -9.50 5.40 6.84
N LEU A 39 -8.20 5.09 6.90
CA LEU A 39 -7.14 6.09 6.79
C LEU A 39 -7.15 6.80 5.42
N ALA A 40 -7.35 6.04 4.34
CA ALA A 40 -7.49 6.62 3.01
C ALA A 40 -8.69 7.57 2.91
N ASP A 41 -9.82 7.19 3.49
CA ASP A 41 -11.03 8.04 3.51
C ASP A 41 -10.82 9.30 4.36
N SER A 42 -10.09 9.22 5.48
CA SER A 42 -9.75 10.38 6.32
C SER A 42 -8.81 11.35 5.56
N TYR A 43 -7.83 10.83 4.83
CA TYR A 43 -6.99 11.63 3.93
C TYR A 43 -7.82 12.35 2.86
N LEU A 44 -8.73 11.66 2.19
CA LEU A 44 -9.61 12.25 1.18
C LEU A 44 -10.55 13.32 1.75
N ALA A 45 -10.87 13.21 3.04
CA ALA A 45 -11.61 14.24 3.79
C ALA A 45 -10.73 15.44 4.23
N GLY A 46 -9.43 15.41 3.95
CA GLY A 46 -8.47 16.46 4.32
C GLY A 46 -8.06 16.43 5.79
N ASN A 47 -8.21 15.29 6.46
CA ASN A 47 -7.80 15.12 7.86
C ASN A 47 -7.19 13.73 8.08
N PHE A 48 -5.87 13.66 8.08
CA PHE A 48 -5.12 12.41 8.28
C PHE A 48 -4.68 12.19 9.74
N ASP A 49 -5.11 13.00 10.69
CA ASP A 49 -4.70 12.93 12.10
C ASP A 49 -5.03 11.59 12.75
N LEU A 50 -6.11 10.93 12.30
CA LEU A 50 -6.52 9.60 12.74
C LEU A 50 -5.38 8.56 12.61
N ALA A 51 -4.48 8.74 11.68
CA ALA A 51 -3.36 7.83 11.44
C ALA A 51 -2.47 7.66 12.68
N ARG A 52 -2.36 8.70 13.53
CA ARG A 52 -1.57 8.67 14.76
C ARG A 52 -1.95 7.50 15.68
N ASP A 53 -3.22 7.15 15.73
CA ASP A 53 -3.72 6.09 16.59
C ASP A 53 -3.33 4.68 16.09
N TYR A 54 -2.91 4.57 14.83
CA TYR A 54 -2.57 3.30 14.20
C TYR A 54 -1.07 3.04 14.03
N PHE A 55 -0.23 4.07 14.10
CA PHE A 55 1.22 3.89 14.01
C PHE A 55 1.85 3.48 15.34
N THR A 56 2.99 2.78 15.29
CA THR A 56 3.89 2.66 16.42
C THR A 56 4.51 4.04 16.74
N PRO A 57 4.96 4.30 17.98
CA PRO A 57 5.56 5.59 18.33
C PRO A 57 6.80 5.97 17.49
N ASP A 58 7.52 4.97 16.99
CA ASP A 58 8.71 5.07 16.14
C ASP A 58 8.42 4.70 14.67
N GLY A 59 7.14 4.70 14.29
CA GLY A 59 6.72 4.41 12.95
C GLY A 59 7.31 5.34 11.91
N THR A 60 7.59 4.81 10.73
CA THR A 60 8.20 5.57 9.63
C THR A 60 7.41 5.47 8.33
N HIS A 61 7.65 6.42 7.45
CA HIS A 61 7.08 6.45 6.11
C HIS A 61 8.15 6.76 5.08
N LEU A 62 8.23 5.92 4.06
CA LEU A 62 9.02 6.17 2.88
C LEU A 62 8.11 6.67 1.75
N PHE A 63 8.30 7.90 1.33
CA PHE A 63 7.72 8.44 0.12
C PHE A 63 8.77 8.37 -0.99
N ASN A 64 8.76 7.30 -1.77
CA ASN A 64 9.87 6.80 -2.58
C ASN A 64 11.13 6.58 -1.72
N ASP A 65 12.08 7.52 -1.74
CA ASP A 65 13.35 7.50 -1.00
C ASP A 65 13.43 8.55 0.14
N LEU A 66 12.36 9.32 0.34
CA LEU A 66 12.27 10.29 1.43
C LEU A 66 11.61 9.66 2.64
N GLU A 67 12.32 9.68 3.77
CA GLU A 67 11.84 9.13 5.03
C GLU A 67 11.25 10.24 5.92
N PHE A 68 10.10 9.93 6.51
CA PHE A 68 9.38 10.77 7.44
C PHE A 68 9.03 9.96 8.70
N ASP A 69 8.98 10.62 9.84
CA ASP A 69 8.35 10.10 11.05
C ASP A 69 6.81 10.26 11.00
N VAL A 70 6.12 9.79 12.03
CA VAL A 70 4.64 9.82 12.08
C VAL A 70 4.09 11.24 11.97
N ASP A 71 4.72 12.22 12.63
CA ASP A 71 4.29 13.62 12.55
C ASP A 71 4.48 14.17 11.14
N GLY A 72 5.63 13.91 10.53
CA GLY A 72 5.94 14.32 9.16
C GLY A 72 4.99 13.72 8.11
N ILE A 73 4.56 12.46 8.29
CA ILE A 73 3.53 11.84 7.43
C ILE A 73 2.20 12.60 7.54
N ILE A 74 1.74 12.81 8.78
CA ILE A 74 0.44 13.43 9.05
C ILE A 74 0.42 14.85 8.49
N ASP A 75 1.43 15.64 8.80
CA ASP A 75 1.56 17.01 8.31
C ASP A 75 1.66 17.06 6.78
N GLY A 76 2.45 16.18 6.17
CA GLY A 76 2.59 16.07 4.73
C GLY A 76 1.27 15.78 4.03
N TYR A 77 0.52 14.77 4.48
CA TYR A 77 -0.75 14.40 3.87
C TYR A 77 -1.87 15.44 4.15
N ASN A 78 -1.90 16.04 5.33
CA ASN A 78 -2.83 17.14 5.63
C ASN A 78 -2.56 18.37 4.74
N SER A 79 -1.29 18.65 4.43
CA SER A 79 -0.91 19.76 3.54
C SER A 79 -1.46 19.62 2.12
N HIS A 80 -1.72 18.40 1.64
CA HIS A 80 -2.28 18.20 0.30
C HIS A 80 -3.64 18.88 0.13
N SER A 81 -4.47 18.93 1.16
CA SER A 81 -5.77 19.61 1.12
C SER A 81 -5.68 21.14 1.02
N LEU A 82 -4.51 21.71 1.34
CA LEU A 82 -4.23 23.15 1.19
C LEU A 82 -3.76 23.47 -0.25
N ILE A 83 -3.15 22.50 -0.92
CA ILE A 83 -2.52 22.65 -2.23
C ILE A 83 -3.46 22.20 -3.35
N PHE A 84 -4.23 21.14 -3.09
CA PHE A 84 -5.08 20.47 -4.06
C PHE A 84 -6.54 20.43 -3.62
N LYS A 85 -7.43 20.47 -4.57
CA LYS A 85 -8.86 20.17 -4.44
C LYS A 85 -9.23 18.95 -5.27
N ASP A 86 -10.44 18.42 -5.05
CA ASP A 86 -10.97 17.26 -5.78
C ASP A 86 -10.06 16.03 -5.72
N ILE A 87 -9.37 15.85 -4.58
CA ILE A 87 -8.47 14.71 -4.36
C ILE A 87 -9.28 13.41 -4.36
N ARG A 88 -8.84 12.43 -5.13
CA ARG A 88 -9.51 11.11 -5.24
C ARG A 88 -8.49 9.98 -5.34
N HIS A 89 -8.89 8.83 -4.82
CA HIS A 89 -8.27 7.54 -5.06
C HIS A 89 -9.19 6.73 -6.00
N ASN A 90 -8.97 6.86 -7.31
CA ASN A 90 -9.75 6.15 -8.31
C ASN A 90 -9.24 4.70 -8.44
N ASN A 91 -10.16 3.76 -8.71
CA ASN A 91 -9.85 2.34 -8.84
C ASN A 91 -9.08 1.79 -7.62
N ARG A 92 -9.47 2.23 -6.42
CA ARG A 92 -8.82 1.84 -5.18
C ARG A 92 -9.03 0.36 -4.89
N GLU A 93 -7.93 -0.32 -4.61
CA GLU A 93 -7.90 -1.69 -4.10
C GLU A 93 -7.09 -1.72 -2.80
N VAL A 94 -7.64 -2.35 -1.76
CA VAL A 94 -6.98 -2.54 -0.47
C VAL A 94 -7.09 -4.01 -0.10
N TYR A 95 -5.96 -4.63 0.22
CA TYR A 95 -5.91 -6.05 0.59
C TYR A 95 -4.69 -6.32 1.48
N THR A 96 -4.80 -7.28 2.39
CA THR A 96 -3.75 -7.64 3.35
C THR A 96 -3.19 -9.02 3.04
N GLY A 97 -1.87 -9.10 2.92
CA GLY A 97 -1.10 -10.32 2.82
C GLY A 97 -0.63 -10.79 4.20
N TYR A 98 -0.91 -12.04 4.54
CA TYR A 98 -0.44 -12.75 5.73
C TYR A 98 0.57 -13.79 5.29
N PHE A 99 1.86 -13.52 5.50
CA PHE A 99 2.94 -14.35 4.97
C PHE A 99 3.39 -15.42 5.98
N ASN A 100 3.88 -16.56 5.46
CA ASN A 100 4.28 -17.70 6.28
C ASN A 100 5.51 -17.43 7.16
N ASP A 101 6.27 -16.39 6.89
CA ASP A 101 7.38 -15.91 7.71
C ASP A 101 6.94 -15.02 8.89
N GLY A 102 5.63 -14.78 9.00
CA GLY A 102 5.02 -13.94 10.03
C GLY A 102 4.86 -12.46 9.61
N THR A 103 5.35 -12.07 8.45
CA THR A 103 5.14 -10.72 7.93
C THR A 103 3.67 -10.49 7.60
N VAL A 104 3.15 -9.33 7.96
CA VAL A 104 1.80 -8.87 7.59
C VAL A 104 1.92 -7.52 6.92
N GLU A 105 1.40 -7.42 5.71
CA GLU A 105 1.44 -6.19 4.92
C GLU A 105 0.08 -5.91 4.28
N THR A 106 -0.41 -4.68 4.40
CA THR A 106 -1.58 -4.22 3.63
C THR A 106 -1.11 -3.43 2.43
N PHE A 107 -1.64 -3.77 1.28
CA PHE A 107 -1.38 -3.11 0.00
C PHE A 107 -2.54 -2.19 -0.32
N HIS A 108 -2.22 -1.02 -0.84
CA HIS A 108 -3.19 0.00 -1.23
C HIS A 108 -2.80 0.55 -2.60
N ASP A 109 -3.49 0.09 -3.62
CA ASP A 109 -3.32 0.46 -5.01
C ASP A 109 -4.42 1.41 -5.45
N PHE A 110 -4.06 2.49 -6.14
CA PHE A 110 -5.04 3.46 -6.63
C PHE A 110 -4.44 4.38 -7.70
N ASN A 111 -5.30 5.07 -8.44
CA ASN A 111 -4.90 6.24 -9.21
C ASN A 111 -5.22 7.49 -8.39
N TRP A 112 -4.20 8.19 -7.93
CA TRP A 112 -4.35 9.47 -7.28
C TRP A 112 -4.68 10.53 -8.33
N SER A 113 -5.74 11.30 -8.11
CA SER A 113 -6.07 12.44 -8.95
C SER A 113 -6.45 13.64 -8.09
N ALA A 114 -6.08 14.82 -8.56
CA ALA A 114 -6.36 16.08 -7.90
C ALA A 114 -6.24 17.25 -8.89
N THR A 115 -6.73 18.41 -8.46
CA THR A 115 -6.57 19.67 -9.19
C THR A 115 -5.85 20.67 -8.30
N SER A 116 -4.74 21.26 -8.79
CA SER A 116 -4.07 22.34 -8.05
C SER A 116 -5.02 23.51 -7.80
N ILE A 117 -5.03 24.01 -6.57
CA ILE A 117 -5.87 25.18 -6.20
C ILE A 117 -5.36 26.45 -6.86
N ILE A 118 -4.04 26.59 -7.03
CA ILE A 118 -3.42 27.81 -7.56
C ILE A 118 -3.32 27.78 -9.08
N THR A 119 -2.76 26.70 -9.65
CA THR A 119 -2.52 26.64 -11.09
C THR A 119 -3.71 26.15 -11.89
N GLY A 120 -4.66 25.46 -11.25
CA GLY A 120 -5.79 24.80 -11.91
C GLY A 120 -5.39 23.56 -12.72
N LYS A 121 -4.13 23.12 -12.63
CA LYS A 121 -3.63 21.95 -13.35
C LYS A 121 -4.20 20.68 -12.73
N GLU A 122 -4.64 19.77 -13.58
CA GLU A 122 -5.16 18.45 -13.17
C GLU A 122 -4.04 17.41 -13.22
N TYR A 123 -4.07 16.52 -12.25
CA TYR A 123 -3.12 15.42 -12.07
C TYR A 123 -3.85 14.10 -11.96
N ASN A 124 -3.24 13.05 -12.51
CA ASN A 124 -3.72 11.67 -12.38
C ASN A 124 -2.57 10.71 -12.64
N TYR A 125 -2.12 9.98 -11.59
CA TYR A 125 -1.07 8.98 -11.72
C TYR A 125 -1.25 7.82 -10.75
N PRO A 126 -0.68 6.63 -11.09
CA PRO A 126 -0.76 5.47 -10.23
C PRO A 126 0.04 5.68 -8.94
N CYS A 127 -0.50 5.19 -7.85
CA CYS A 127 0.15 5.09 -6.55
C CYS A 127 0.07 3.66 -6.05
N HIS A 128 1.13 3.22 -5.41
CA HIS A 128 1.19 1.94 -4.73
C HIS A 128 1.78 2.16 -3.34
N CYS A 129 1.02 1.84 -2.29
CA CYS A 129 1.48 1.93 -0.91
C CYS A 129 1.46 0.56 -0.25
N ARG A 130 2.47 0.29 0.57
CA ARG A 130 2.55 -0.87 1.47
C ARG A 130 2.54 -0.36 2.90
N TRP A 131 1.78 -1.03 3.75
CA TRP A 131 1.63 -0.75 5.18
C TRP A 131 2.08 -1.99 5.93
N ILE A 132 3.20 -1.90 6.63
CA ILE A 132 3.83 -3.00 7.32
C ILE A 132 3.40 -2.99 8.76
N TRP A 133 2.94 -4.13 9.26
CA TRP A 133 2.33 -4.26 10.57
C TRP A 133 3.27 -4.92 11.56
N GLU A 134 3.28 -4.39 12.77
CA GLU A 134 3.81 -5.02 13.96
C GLU A 134 2.64 -5.17 14.94
N GLU A 135 2.18 -6.41 15.14
CA GLU A 135 0.92 -6.72 15.84
C GLU A 135 -0.28 -5.95 15.23
N ASP A 136 -0.86 -5.01 15.98
CA ASP A 136 -2.02 -4.21 15.58
C ASP A 136 -1.65 -2.76 15.22
N LYS A 137 -0.35 -2.46 15.08
CA LYS A 137 0.15 -1.14 14.73
C LYS A 137 0.94 -1.16 13.43
N ILE A 138 0.95 -0.03 12.74
CA ILE A 138 1.73 0.19 11.54
C ILE A 138 3.14 0.62 11.97
N SER A 139 4.14 -0.20 11.69
CA SER A 139 5.53 0.10 12.00
C SER A 139 6.25 0.85 10.88
N ASN A 140 5.83 0.61 9.65
CA ASN A 140 6.41 1.28 8.48
C ASN A 140 5.40 1.36 7.34
N THR A 141 5.51 2.41 6.54
CA THR A 141 4.80 2.50 5.26
C THR A 141 5.76 2.88 4.15
N VAL A 142 5.47 2.40 2.94
CA VAL A 142 6.23 2.75 1.74
C VAL A 142 5.25 3.10 0.64
N CYS A 143 5.30 4.32 0.10
CA CYS A 143 4.47 4.73 -1.03
C CYS A 143 5.34 5.07 -2.24
N TYR A 144 5.00 4.49 -3.38
CA TYR A 144 5.62 4.76 -4.67
C TYR A 144 4.65 5.56 -5.55
N VAL A 145 5.10 6.73 -5.95
CA VAL A 145 4.35 7.67 -6.79
C VAL A 145 5.33 8.58 -7.49
N ASP A 146 4.96 9.23 -8.58
CA ASP A 146 5.76 10.34 -9.11
C ASP A 146 5.53 11.61 -8.25
N PRO A 147 6.49 12.02 -7.42
CA PRO A 147 6.30 13.12 -6.47
C PRO A 147 6.54 14.48 -7.11
N THR A 148 7.05 14.54 -8.34
CA THR A 148 7.53 15.78 -8.98
C THR A 148 6.48 16.88 -8.92
N SER A 149 5.26 16.58 -9.36
CA SER A 149 4.18 17.55 -9.39
C SER A 149 3.69 17.97 -8.01
N ILE A 150 3.76 17.09 -7.01
CA ILE A 150 3.37 17.42 -5.63
C ILE A 150 4.33 18.46 -5.06
N PHE A 151 5.64 18.25 -5.24
CA PHE A 151 6.65 19.20 -4.75
C PHE A 151 6.67 20.52 -5.54
N GLU A 152 6.44 20.49 -6.87
CA GLU A 152 6.29 21.71 -7.67
C GLU A 152 5.11 22.55 -7.18
N GLU A 153 3.94 21.96 -7.01
CA GLU A 153 2.75 22.69 -6.54
C GLU A 153 2.88 23.14 -5.07
N ALA A 154 3.55 22.37 -4.22
CA ALA A 154 3.86 22.80 -2.85
C ALA A 154 4.78 24.04 -2.83
N ALA A 155 5.78 24.10 -3.71
CA ALA A 155 6.64 25.28 -3.85
C ALA A 155 5.86 26.50 -4.33
N ILE A 156 5.00 26.34 -5.36
CA ILE A 156 4.12 27.41 -5.86
C ILE A 156 3.18 27.90 -4.76
N TYR A 157 2.60 26.96 -3.99
CA TYR A 157 1.75 27.33 -2.85
C TYR A 157 2.52 28.14 -1.82
N ALA A 158 3.72 27.72 -1.41
CA ALA A 158 4.54 28.43 -0.45
C ALA A 158 4.91 29.85 -0.94
N GLU A 159 5.22 30.03 -2.21
CA GLU A 159 5.48 31.33 -2.81
C GLU A 159 4.25 32.25 -2.80
N SER A 160 3.06 31.68 -2.96
CA SER A 160 1.80 32.46 -2.96
C SER A 160 1.37 32.98 -1.59
N GLN A 161 1.98 32.47 -0.51
CA GLN A 161 1.70 32.91 0.87
C GLN A 161 2.59 34.08 1.32
N ASN A 162 3.61 34.45 0.54
CA ASN A 162 4.53 35.57 0.79
C ASN A 162 4.11 36.83 0.02
#